data_f94bd9d8760f660da20bc64ca32cffcc
#
_entry.id   f94bd9d8760f660da20bc64ca32cffcc
#
_cell.length_a   1.000
_cell.length_b   1.000
_cell.length_c   1.000
_cell.angle_alpha   90.00
_cell.angle_beta   90.00
_cell.angle_gamma   90.00
#
_symmetry.space_group_name_H-M   'P 1'
#
loop_
_entity.id
_entity.type
_entity.pdbx_description
1 polymer ?
#
loop_
_entity_poly.entity_id
_entity_poly.type
_entity_poly.pdbx_seq_one_letter_code
_entity_poly.pdbx_strand_id
1 'polypeptide(L)'
;MIMIINLILTFDICGTIIKQKRVKIMSERKNYSTKHNNELLKYLEEHKNEHLTVSQIYNDLTATGISIGYATVYRQLEKLVKNSSVVKYTIDNTSSACFEYVGEDNHSKQSTYHLKCEHCGKIIHLSCNEIEEFENHISSHHNFKVDPAKTVFYGLCENCAK
;
A
#
# COMPACT_ATOMS: atom_id res chain seq x y z
N MET A 1 23.34 49.10 40.23
CA MET A 1 23.54 47.64 40.12
C MET A 1 22.19 46.92 40.03
N ILE A 2 21.22 47.40 39.21
CA ILE A 2 19.84 46.85 39.09
C ILE A 2 19.44 46.65 37.60
N MET A 3 20.28 47.00 36.63
CA MET A 3 19.90 46.90 35.19
C MET A 3 20.42 45.67 34.43
N ILE A 4 21.14 44.74 35.10
CA ILE A 4 21.71 43.56 34.40
C ILE A 4 20.86 42.28 34.61
N ILE A 5 19.96 42.28 35.61
CA ILE A 5 19.15 41.07 35.95
C ILE A 5 17.96 40.86 34.99
N ASN A 6 17.47 41.92 34.32
CA ASN A 6 16.29 41.80 33.44
C ASN A 6 16.59 41.30 32.00
N LEU A 7 17.84 41.24 31.59
CA LEU A 7 18.18 40.80 30.21
C LEU A 7 18.35 39.27 30.12
N ILE A 8 18.63 38.58 31.25
CA ILE A 8 18.83 37.13 31.27
C ILE A 8 17.49 36.36 31.30
N LEU A 9 16.47 36.96 31.95
CA LEU A 9 15.12 36.33 32.07
C LEU A 9 14.31 36.35 30.78
N THR A 10 14.61 37.28 29.84
CA THR A 10 13.91 37.35 28.55
C THR A 10 14.40 36.29 27.54
N PHE A 11 15.64 35.81 27.67
CA PHE A 11 16.20 34.80 26.77
C PHE A 11 15.68 33.38 27.05
N ASP A 12 15.44 33.04 28.30
CA ASP A 12 14.95 31.74 28.70
C ASP A 12 13.46 31.52 28.35
N ILE A 13 12.65 32.56 28.43
CA ILE A 13 11.22 32.49 28.08
C ILE A 13 11.05 32.25 26.58
N CYS A 14 11.85 32.91 25.73
CA CYS A 14 11.80 32.73 24.29
C CYS A 14 12.24 31.31 23.87
N GLY A 15 13.31 30.79 24.47
CA GLY A 15 13.79 29.42 24.23
C GLY A 15 12.80 28.34 24.65
N THR A 16 12.11 28.54 25.78
CA THR A 16 11.10 27.60 26.30
C THR A 16 9.85 27.59 25.45
N ILE A 17 9.36 28.74 24.99
CA ILE A 17 8.19 28.87 24.11
C ILE A 17 8.48 28.21 22.74
N ILE A 18 9.66 28.37 22.18
CA ILE A 18 10.05 27.74 20.90
C ILE A 18 10.14 26.23 21.06
N LYS A 19 10.70 25.72 22.16
CA LYS A 19 10.73 24.26 22.44
C LYS A 19 9.34 23.67 22.59
N GLN A 20 8.46 24.31 23.37
CA GLN A 20 7.08 23.83 23.55
C GLN A 20 6.28 23.82 22.25
N LYS A 21 6.43 24.86 21.42
CA LYS A 21 5.78 24.94 20.11
C LYS A 21 6.26 23.84 19.16
N ARG A 22 7.58 23.54 19.13
CA ARG A 22 8.15 22.43 18.34
C ARG A 22 7.66 21.08 18.81
N VAL A 23 7.63 20.81 20.11
CA VAL A 23 7.13 19.55 20.69
C VAL A 23 5.65 19.34 20.36
N LYS A 24 4.82 20.38 20.48
CA LYS A 24 3.39 20.29 20.13
C LYS A 24 3.18 19.99 18.65
N ILE A 25 3.89 20.67 17.75
CA ILE A 25 3.82 20.44 16.29
C ILE A 25 4.28 19.02 15.93
N MET A 26 5.32 18.49 16.58
CA MET A 26 5.79 17.12 16.35
C MET A 26 4.79 16.08 16.85
N SER A 27 4.14 16.32 18.00
CA SER A 27 3.08 15.46 18.54
C SER A 27 1.85 15.44 17.64
N GLU A 28 1.40 16.58 17.16
CA GLU A 28 0.27 16.68 16.22
C GLU A 28 0.56 15.98 14.88
N ARG A 29 1.77 16.11 14.34
CA ARG A 29 2.20 15.39 13.13
C ARG A 29 2.26 13.89 13.32
N LYS A 30 2.69 13.41 14.48
CA LYS A 30 2.74 11.98 14.80
C LYS A 30 1.33 11.40 14.92
N ASN A 31 0.41 12.09 15.61
CA ASN A 31 -0.99 11.68 15.73
C ASN A 31 -1.70 11.67 14.35
N TYR A 32 -1.45 12.67 13.52
CA TYR A 32 -2.00 12.77 12.17
C TYR A 32 -1.51 11.61 11.30
N SER A 33 -0.22 11.28 11.33
CA SER A 33 0.35 10.15 10.59
C SER A 33 -0.23 8.80 11.05
N THR A 34 -0.48 8.62 12.35
CA THR A 34 -1.07 7.40 12.90
C THR A 34 -2.54 7.24 12.49
N LYS A 35 -3.32 8.33 12.53
CA LYS A 35 -4.73 8.32 12.12
C LYS A 35 -4.87 7.88 10.66
N HIS A 36 -4.14 8.50 9.74
CA HIS A 36 -4.20 8.14 8.32
C HIS A 36 -3.72 6.71 8.04
N ASN A 37 -2.74 6.22 8.81
CA ASN A 37 -2.31 4.84 8.69
C ASN A 37 -3.43 3.87 9.09
N ASN A 38 -4.14 4.15 10.18
CA ASN A 38 -5.25 3.30 10.63
C ASN A 38 -6.43 3.32 9.64
N GLU A 39 -6.76 4.48 9.07
CA GLU A 39 -7.81 4.61 8.06
C GLU A 39 -7.45 3.86 6.78
N LEU A 40 -6.21 3.94 6.33
CA LEU A 40 -5.71 3.18 5.18
C LEU A 40 -5.73 1.67 5.45
N LEU A 41 -5.28 1.21 6.62
CA LEU A 41 -5.32 -0.21 6.98
C LEU A 41 -6.74 -0.74 7.00
N LYS A 42 -7.67 -0.02 7.64
CA LYS A 42 -9.09 -0.41 7.66
C LYS A 42 -9.66 -0.54 6.25
N TYR A 43 -9.39 0.43 5.37
CA TYR A 43 -9.82 0.38 3.97
C TYR A 43 -9.25 -0.85 3.26
N LEU A 44 -7.96 -1.14 3.44
CA LEU A 44 -7.31 -2.30 2.83
C LEU A 44 -7.85 -3.64 3.36
N GLU A 45 -8.20 -3.72 4.65
CA GLU A 45 -8.82 -4.90 5.25
C GLU A 45 -10.21 -5.17 4.68
N GLU A 46 -11.00 -4.10 4.44
CA GLU A 46 -12.33 -4.19 3.81
C GLU A 46 -12.25 -4.63 2.33
N HIS A 47 -11.11 -4.36 1.65
CA HIS A 47 -10.83 -4.73 0.26
C HIS A 47 -9.78 -5.83 0.14
N LYS A 48 -9.78 -6.76 1.10
CA LYS A 48 -8.85 -7.90 1.09
C LYS A 48 -9.02 -8.74 -0.18
N ASN A 49 -7.91 -9.18 -0.76
CA ASN A 49 -7.83 -9.93 -2.03
C ASN A 49 -8.23 -9.12 -3.27
N GLU A 50 -8.29 -7.80 -3.17
CA GLU A 50 -8.47 -6.93 -4.34
C GLU A 50 -7.14 -6.29 -4.75
N HIS A 51 -6.92 -6.18 -6.05
CA HIS A 51 -5.78 -5.43 -6.60
C HIS A 51 -6.15 -3.98 -6.79
N LEU A 52 -5.59 -3.12 -5.97
CA LEU A 52 -5.90 -1.69 -5.98
C LEU A 52 -4.67 -0.87 -6.39
N THR A 53 -4.87 0.08 -7.27
CA THR A 53 -3.85 1.10 -7.57
C THR A 53 -3.85 2.19 -6.51
N VAL A 54 -2.74 2.92 -6.38
CA VAL A 54 -2.67 4.09 -5.48
C VAL A 54 -3.76 5.11 -5.79
N SER A 55 -4.09 5.29 -7.08
CA SER A 55 -5.14 6.23 -7.53
C SER A 55 -6.51 5.81 -7.04
N GLN A 56 -6.87 4.52 -7.13
CA GLN A 56 -8.13 4.01 -6.61
C GLN A 56 -8.22 4.23 -5.11
N ILE A 57 -7.24 3.75 -4.34
CA ILE A 57 -7.19 3.91 -2.88
C ILE A 57 -7.29 5.39 -2.48
N TYR A 58 -6.57 6.27 -3.15
CA TYR A 58 -6.61 7.71 -2.89
C TYR A 58 -8.00 8.31 -3.15
N ASN A 59 -8.61 7.97 -4.30
CA ASN A 59 -9.93 8.49 -4.68
C ASN A 59 -11.02 8.01 -3.71
N ASP A 60 -11.00 6.73 -3.33
CA ASP A 60 -11.98 6.15 -2.43
C ASP A 60 -11.87 6.73 -1.01
N LEU A 61 -10.64 6.84 -0.48
CA LEU A 61 -10.42 7.47 0.82
C LEU A 61 -10.85 8.95 0.84
N THR A 62 -10.59 9.69 -0.22
CA THR A 62 -11.01 11.10 -0.30
C THR A 62 -12.52 11.24 -0.49
N ALA A 63 -13.17 10.34 -1.21
CA ALA A 63 -14.63 10.29 -1.37
C ALA A 63 -15.34 10.04 -0.03
N THR A 64 -14.73 9.31 0.91
CA THR A 64 -15.26 9.12 2.27
C THR A 64 -14.96 10.30 3.22
N GLY A 65 -14.35 11.39 2.71
CA GLY A 65 -14.03 12.59 3.49
C GLY A 65 -12.70 12.52 4.25
N ILE A 66 -11.87 11.51 4.00
CA ILE A 66 -10.55 11.38 4.60
C ILE A 66 -9.58 12.32 3.87
N SER A 67 -9.07 13.33 4.57
CA SER A 67 -8.09 14.29 4.01
C SER A 67 -6.68 13.70 4.03
N ILE A 68 -6.36 12.90 3.04
CA ILE A 68 -5.03 12.27 2.88
C ILE A 68 -4.41 12.69 1.55
N GLY A 69 -3.10 12.93 1.51
CA GLY A 69 -2.40 13.23 0.25
C GLY A 69 -1.96 11.97 -0.49
N TYR A 70 -2.01 12.00 -1.83
CA TYR A 70 -1.58 10.90 -2.70
C TYR A 70 -0.19 10.34 -2.36
N ALA A 71 0.80 11.22 -2.16
CA ALA A 71 2.15 10.82 -1.76
C ALA A 71 2.19 10.17 -0.36
N THR A 72 1.22 10.48 0.50
CA THR A 72 1.11 9.85 1.83
C THR A 72 0.57 8.43 1.69
N VAL A 73 -0.47 8.22 0.88
CA VAL A 73 -0.99 6.88 0.54
C VAL A 73 0.14 6.00 0.01
N TYR A 74 0.85 6.47 -1.02
CA TYR A 74 1.97 5.73 -1.61
C TYR A 74 3.04 5.35 -0.56
N ARG A 75 3.49 6.30 0.27
CA ARG A 75 4.50 6.03 1.29
C ARG A 75 4.04 5.06 2.38
N GLN A 76 2.76 5.07 2.73
CA GLN A 76 2.22 4.11 3.69
C GLN A 76 2.13 2.71 3.07
N LEU A 77 1.68 2.58 1.84
CA LEU A 77 1.68 1.31 1.11
C LEU A 77 3.09 0.70 1.01
N GLU A 78 4.10 1.50 0.66
CA GLU A 78 5.49 1.03 0.62
C GLU A 78 6.00 0.54 1.99
N LYS A 79 5.52 1.11 3.10
CA LYS A 79 5.83 0.59 4.45
C LYS A 79 5.14 -0.73 4.72
N LEU A 80 3.88 -0.88 4.32
CA LEU A 80 3.12 -2.12 4.48
C LEU A 80 3.71 -3.25 3.62
N VAL A 81 4.23 -2.93 2.44
CA VAL A 81 4.99 -3.88 1.60
C VAL A 81 6.26 -4.35 2.32
N LYS A 82 7.01 -3.45 2.96
CA LYS A 82 8.19 -3.82 3.75
C LYS A 82 7.89 -4.71 4.94
N ASN A 83 6.70 -4.57 5.52
CA ASN A 83 6.22 -5.39 6.64
C ASN A 83 5.49 -6.66 6.17
N SER A 84 5.46 -6.93 4.86
CA SER A 84 4.79 -8.10 4.25
C SER A 84 3.27 -8.17 4.47
N SER A 85 2.64 -7.09 4.95
CA SER A 85 1.18 -7.01 5.10
C SER A 85 0.46 -6.69 3.79
N VAL A 86 1.21 -6.12 2.83
CA VAL A 86 0.74 -5.79 1.48
C VAL A 86 1.72 -6.35 0.46
N VAL A 87 1.22 -6.93 -0.61
CA VAL A 87 2.01 -7.35 -1.77
C VAL A 87 1.88 -6.31 -2.87
N LYS A 88 3.00 -5.97 -3.50
CA LYS A 88 3.05 -5.04 -4.63
C LYS A 88 3.29 -5.83 -5.91
N TYR A 89 2.42 -5.63 -6.88
CA TYR A 89 2.51 -6.24 -8.22
C TYR A 89 2.81 -5.17 -9.26
N THR A 90 3.76 -5.46 -10.12
CA THR A 90 4.05 -4.67 -11.32
C THR A 90 3.75 -5.57 -12.52
N ILE A 91 2.57 -5.41 -13.11
CA ILE A 91 2.01 -6.34 -14.09
C ILE A 91 2.60 -6.10 -15.50
N ASP A 92 2.96 -4.87 -15.77
CA ASP A 92 3.70 -4.48 -16.99
C ASP A 92 4.52 -3.21 -16.73
N ASN A 93 5.49 -2.94 -17.60
CA ASN A 93 6.39 -1.78 -17.42
C ASN A 93 5.72 -0.43 -17.69
N THR A 94 4.47 -0.41 -18.12
CA THR A 94 3.72 0.78 -18.54
C THR A 94 2.54 1.10 -17.60
N SER A 95 2.09 0.13 -16.79
CA SER A 95 0.95 0.31 -15.89
C SER A 95 1.39 0.67 -14.47
N SER A 96 0.50 1.36 -13.77
CA SER A 96 0.69 1.66 -12.35
C SER A 96 0.75 0.36 -11.54
N ALA A 97 1.66 0.31 -10.56
CA ALA A 97 1.73 -0.81 -9.62
C ALA A 97 0.39 -0.98 -8.88
N CYS A 98 -0.02 -2.24 -8.68
CA CYS A 98 -1.15 -2.62 -7.86
C CYS A 98 -0.68 -3.13 -6.50
N PHE A 99 -1.53 -2.95 -5.50
CA PHE A 99 -1.29 -3.36 -4.13
C PHE A 99 -2.44 -4.25 -3.67
N GLU A 100 -2.10 -5.34 -2.98
CA GLU A 100 -3.05 -6.28 -2.40
C GLU A 100 -2.76 -6.45 -0.93
N TYR A 101 -3.78 -6.34 -0.08
CA TYR A 101 -3.66 -6.59 1.35
C TYR A 101 -3.79 -8.10 1.64
N VAL A 102 -2.73 -8.68 2.19
CA VAL A 102 -2.69 -10.11 2.53
C VAL A 102 -2.81 -10.37 4.03
N GLY A 103 -2.66 -9.33 4.88
CA GLY A 103 -2.69 -9.45 6.33
C GLY A 103 -1.40 -10.02 6.91
N GLU A 104 -1.32 -10.08 8.25
CA GLU A 104 -0.13 -10.58 8.95
C GLU A 104 -0.04 -12.11 8.93
N ASP A 105 -1.17 -12.82 8.85
CA ASP A 105 -1.24 -14.28 8.99
C ASP A 105 -1.12 -15.03 7.65
N ASN A 106 -1.05 -14.33 6.53
CA ASN A 106 -1.14 -14.97 5.21
C ASN A 106 0.24 -15.31 4.64
N HIS A 107 0.99 -16.14 5.35
CA HIS A 107 2.13 -16.88 4.78
C HIS A 107 1.71 -18.10 3.95
N SER A 108 0.42 -18.31 3.70
CA SER A 108 -0.01 -19.27 2.70
C SER A 108 0.38 -18.70 1.33
N LYS A 109 1.59 -19.06 0.92
CA LYS A 109 2.09 -18.95 -0.45
C LYS A 109 1.27 -19.88 -1.36
N GLN A 110 -0.02 -19.59 -1.50
CA GLN A 110 -0.77 -20.20 -2.57
C GLN A 110 -0.28 -19.48 -3.82
N SER A 111 0.38 -20.21 -4.69
CA SER A 111 0.84 -19.72 -6.00
C SER A 111 -0.36 -19.17 -6.74
N THR A 112 -0.51 -17.85 -6.71
CA THR A 112 -1.69 -17.20 -7.30
C THR A 112 -1.26 -16.55 -8.60
N TYR A 113 -1.71 -17.10 -9.71
CA TYR A 113 -1.59 -16.49 -11.03
C TYR A 113 -2.61 -15.36 -11.20
N HIS A 114 -2.36 -14.48 -12.13
CA HIS A 114 -3.21 -13.33 -12.39
C HIS A 114 -3.73 -13.34 -13.81
N LEU A 115 -5.03 -13.03 -13.96
CA LEU A 115 -5.66 -12.75 -15.24
C LEU A 115 -5.89 -11.24 -15.33
N LYS A 116 -5.46 -10.60 -16.41
CA LYS A 116 -5.68 -9.17 -16.66
C LYS A 116 -6.58 -8.98 -17.86
N CYS A 117 -7.70 -8.29 -17.66
CA CYS A 117 -8.56 -7.89 -18.76
C CYS A 117 -7.92 -6.74 -19.54
N GLU A 118 -7.71 -6.92 -20.84
CA GLU A 118 -7.12 -5.90 -21.70
C GLU A 118 -8.05 -4.72 -21.98
N HIS A 119 -9.38 -4.94 -21.85
CA HIS A 119 -10.36 -3.88 -22.09
C HIS A 119 -10.59 -2.98 -20.86
N CYS A 120 -10.90 -3.56 -19.68
CA CYS A 120 -11.24 -2.78 -18.49
C CYS A 120 -10.14 -2.73 -17.41
N GLY A 121 -9.02 -3.45 -17.63
CA GLY A 121 -7.89 -3.49 -16.70
C GLY A 121 -8.13 -4.31 -15.42
N LYS A 122 -9.31 -4.94 -15.26
CA LYS A 122 -9.63 -5.76 -14.09
C LYS A 122 -8.62 -6.89 -13.93
N ILE A 123 -8.12 -7.09 -12.70
CA ILE A 123 -7.24 -8.18 -12.32
C ILE A 123 -8.05 -9.20 -11.52
N ILE A 124 -7.87 -10.47 -11.86
CA ILE A 124 -8.58 -11.61 -11.26
C ILE A 124 -7.52 -12.62 -10.83
N HIS A 125 -7.67 -13.16 -9.62
CA HIS A 125 -6.83 -14.26 -9.15
C HIS A 125 -7.24 -15.57 -9.82
N LEU A 126 -6.25 -16.31 -10.30
CA LEU A 126 -6.44 -17.66 -10.85
C LEU A 126 -5.83 -18.67 -9.89
N SER A 127 -6.69 -19.48 -9.28
CA SER A 127 -6.30 -20.60 -8.44
C SER A 127 -7.20 -21.79 -8.81
N CYS A 128 -6.62 -22.77 -9.49
CA CYS A 128 -7.29 -24.02 -9.85
C CYS A 128 -6.26 -25.15 -10.00
N ASN A 129 -6.72 -26.39 -9.91
CA ASN A 129 -5.85 -27.56 -9.96
C ASN A 129 -5.14 -27.71 -11.32
N GLU A 130 -5.81 -27.32 -12.40
CA GLU A 130 -5.27 -27.41 -13.75
C GLU A 130 -4.03 -26.50 -13.95
N ILE A 131 -3.99 -25.36 -13.25
CA ILE A 131 -2.82 -24.49 -13.31
C ILE A 131 -1.65 -25.05 -12.52
N GLU A 132 -1.91 -25.76 -11.43
CA GLU A 132 -0.90 -26.51 -10.68
C GLU A 132 -0.33 -27.68 -11.49
N GLU A 133 -1.17 -28.39 -12.20
CA GLU A 133 -0.74 -29.47 -13.12
C GLU A 133 0.12 -28.91 -14.27
N PHE A 134 -0.25 -27.77 -14.81
CA PHE A 134 0.53 -27.07 -15.84
C PHE A 134 1.90 -26.63 -15.30
N GLU A 135 1.97 -26.06 -14.10
CA GLU A 135 3.23 -25.70 -13.43
C GLU A 135 4.14 -26.92 -13.23
N ASN A 136 3.56 -28.03 -12.75
CA ASN A 136 4.27 -29.29 -12.56
C ASN A 136 4.80 -29.86 -13.91
N HIS A 137 4.00 -29.77 -14.96
CA HIS A 137 4.44 -30.17 -16.30
C HIS A 137 5.64 -29.36 -16.78
N ILE A 138 5.60 -28.04 -16.66
CA ILE A 138 6.73 -27.15 -17.04
C ILE A 138 7.97 -27.50 -16.23
N SER A 139 7.80 -27.70 -14.92
CA SER A 139 8.93 -28.02 -14.05
C SER A 139 9.58 -29.37 -14.40
N SER A 140 8.77 -30.41 -14.61
CA SER A 140 9.26 -31.79 -14.82
C SER A 140 9.76 -32.05 -16.23
N HIS A 141 9.12 -31.48 -17.26
CA HIS A 141 9.43 -31.78 -18.67
C HIS A 141 10.36 -30.73 -19.32
N HIS A 142 10.35 -29.51 -18.81
CA HIS A 142 11.13 -28.41 -19.36
C HIS A 142 12.22 -27.90 -18.41
N ASN A 143 12.35 -28.46 -17.21
CA ASN A 143 13.30 -28.02 -16.17
C ASN A 143 13.22 -26.51 -15.89
N PHE A 144 12.01 -25.96 -15.94
CA PHE A 144 11.77 -24.52 -15.76
C PHE A 144 10.79 -24.27 -14.62
N LYS A 145 11.20 -23.43 -13.67
CA LYS A 145 10.35 -23.03 -12.55
C LYS A 145 9.65 -21.72 -12.88
N VAL A 146 8.33 -21.76 -13.00
CA VAL A 146 7.48 -20.57 -13.18
C VAL A 146 7.45 -19.76 -11.89
N ASP A 147 7.44 -18.43 -12.02
CA ASP A 147 7.17 -17.51 -10.91
C ASP A 147 5.74 -16.97 -11.04
N PRO A 148 4.78 -17.45 -10.23
CA PRO A 148 3.38 -17.06 -10.35
C PRO A 148 3.17 -15.55 -10.15
N ALA A 149 3.95 -14.94 -9.26
CA ALA A 149 3.84 -13.50 -8.97
C ALA A 149 4.24 -12.60 -10.16
N LYS A 150 4.98 -13.16 -11.13
CA LYS A 150 5.41 -12.47 -12.36
C LYS A 150 4.71 -12.98 -13.62
N THR A 151 3.82 -13.97 -13.48
CA THR A 151 3.11 -14.57 -14.60
C THR A 151 1.70 -14.02 -14.66
N VAL A 152 1.34 -13.40 -15.79
CA VAL A 152 0.03 -12.79 -16.01
C VAL A 152 -0.53 -13.30 -17.35
N PHE A 153 -1.77 -13.78 -17.32
CA PHE A 153 -2.51 -14.13 -18.52
C PHE A 153 -3.38 -12.94 -18.95
N TYR A 154 -3.30 -12.57 -20.21
CA TYR A 154 -4.05 -11.45 -20.79
C TYR A 154 -5.23 -11.97 -21.59
N GLY A 155 -6.37 -11.27 -21.51
CA GLY A 155 -7.58 -11.63 -22.24
C GLY A 155 -8.74 -10.69 -21.92
N LEU A 156 -9.98 -11.14 -22.09
CA LEU A 156 -11.18 -10.37 -21.78
C LEU A 156 -11.93 -11.03 -20.62
N CYS A 157 -12.35 -10.24 -19.64
CA CYS A 157 -13.20 -10.72 -18.56
C CYS A 157 -14.64 -10.96 -19.07
N GLU A 158 -15.44 -11.69 -18.30
CA GLU A 158 -16.84 -12.02 -18.64
C GLU A 158 -17.68 -10.81 -19.09
N ASN A 159 -17.49 -9.65 -18.45
CA ASN A 159 -18.24 -8.44 -18.76
C ASN A 159 -17.78 -7.76 -20.07
N CYS A 160 -16.57 -8.02 -20.52
CA CYS A 160 -15.96 -7.41 -21.71
C CYS A 160 -15.90 -8.35 -22.92
N ALA A 161 -16.14 -9.64 -22.72
CA ALA A 161 -16.14 -10.65 -23.78
C ALA A 161 -17.49 -10.80 -24.49
N LYS A 162 -18.53 -10.04 -24.08
CA LYS A 162 -19.87 -10.03 -24.64
C LYS A 162 -19.97 -9.09 -25.82
#